data_e651653c86ea1cd802e080ae47ac4262
#
_entry.id   e651653c86ea1cd802e080ae47ac4262
#
_cell.length_a   1.000
_cell.length_b   1.000
_cell.length_c   1.000
_cell.angle_alpha   90.00
_cell.angle_beta   90.00
_cell.angle_gamma   90.00
#
_symmetry.space_group_name_H-M   'P 1'
#
loop_
_entity.id
_entity.type
_entity.pdbx_description
1 polymer ?
#
loop_
_entity_poly.entity_id
_entity_poly.type
_entity_poly.pdbx_seq_one_letter_code
_entity_poly.pdbx_strand_id
1 'polypeptide(L)'
;MRQLELIVPFAFMLFIGPLSAQQGSMPDPDAILIGNDPQPQVLLLGTFHFGYPDLDAHVTAEDDRVDVLSPQRQRELNELLDVVLRFEPNKLCVETQGGWLMHEYREYQAGKRTLGRNEFYQIGFRLMDRAKLDTMYAVDALPMVMDLYTSPDSLRYTPWLDSLYQGWDFGGEDKISERYSAWYTATDKAKKHNTLLEIFLAMNDDHALDRGYGAYLNGYFKLPGHRGADVHALHWYSRNLRIFRNIQDITTSPDDRILVVFGAGHMGILKHLFESDPGYRLVHLRDLIR
;
A
#
# COMPACT_ATOMS: atom_id res chain seq x y z
N MET A 1 -6.31 30.41 98.98
CA MET A 1 -7.16 30.55 97.81
C MET A 1 -6.27 30.35 96.60
N ARG A 2 -6.30 29.15 95.99
CA ARG A 2 -5.55 28.80 94.78
C ARG A 2 -6.55 28.78 93.62
N GLN A 3 -6.36 29.63 92.59
CA GLN A 3 -7.11 29.63 91.36
C GLN A 3 -6.60 28.46 90.52
N LEU A 4 -7.55 27.64 90.03
CA LEU A 4 -7.33 26.58 89.05
C LEU A 4 -7.51 27.21 87.65
N GLU A 5 -6.43 27.25 86.87
CA GLU A 5 -6.54 27.61 85.44
C GLU A 5 -6.90 26.36 84.66
N LEU A 6 -8.00 26.46 83.97
CA LEU A 6 -8.50 25.43 82.99
C LEU A 6 -7.74 25.59 81.68
N ILE A 7 -6.88 24.63 81.29
CA ILE A 7 -6.26 24.56 79.99
C ILE A 7 -7.22 23.77 79.10
N VAL A 8 -7.79 24.43 78.08
CA VAL A 8 -8.58 23.81 77.04
C VAL A 8 -7.64 23.44 75.92
N PRO A 9 -7.54 22.15 75.48
CA PRO A 9 -6.74 21.77 74.33
C PRO A 9 -7.45 22.11 73.07
N PHE A 10 -6.87 22.97 72.21
CA PHE A 10 -7.32 23.27 70.89
C PHE A 10 -6.90 22.11 69.94
N ALA A 11 -7.85 21.24 69.59
CA ALA A 11 -7.62 20.18 68.61
C ALA A 11 -7.58 20.78 67.22
N PHE A 12 -6.39 20.83 66.60
CA PHE A 12 -6.20 21.22 65.21
C PHE A 12 -6.60 20.03 64.33
N MET A 13 -7.79 20.04 63.78
CA MET A 13 -8.26 19.06 62.79
C MET A 13 -7.63 19.38 61.45
N LEU A 14 -6.56 18.68 61.08
CA LEU A 14 -6.00 18.70 59.76
C LEU A 14 -7.00 18.01 58.79
N PHE A 15 -7.72 18.80 58.01
CA PHE A 15 -8.48 18.32 56.84
C PHE A 15 -7.48 17.96 55.72
N ILE A 16 -7.06 16.71 55.65
CA ILE A 16 -6.40 16.15 54.47
C ILE A 16 -7.50 15.83 53.47
N GLY A 17 -7.83 16.79 52.61
CA GLY A 17 -8.67 16.54 51.45
C GLY A 17 -7.94 15.56 50.50
N PRO A 18 -8.64 14.65 49.82
CA PRO A 18 -8.01 13.78 48.86
C PRO A 18 -7.40 14.65 47.75
N LEU A 19 -6.08 14.62 47.60
CA LEU A 19 -5.41 15.08 46.39
C LEU A 19 -5.87 14.12 45.26
N SER A 20 -6.94 14.48 44.56
CA SER A 20 -7.21 13.91 43.27
C SER A 20 -6.07 14.34 42.32
N ALA A 21 -5.09 13.49 42.18
CA ALA A 21 -4.15 13.63 41.07
C ALA A 21 -4.99 13.56 39.78
N GLN A 22 -5.24 14.72 39.19
CA GLN A 22 -5.80 14.83 37.88
C GLN A 22 -4.78 14.17 36.95
N GLN A 23 -4.96 12.88 36.65
CA GLN A 23 -4.19 12.21 35.61
C GLN A 23 -4.57 12.90 34.29
N GLY A 24 -3.71 13.81 33.86
CA GLY A 24 -3.83 14.40 32.55
C GLY A 24 -3.84 13.26 31.49
N SER A 25 -4.89 13.16 30.69
CA SER A 25 -4.88 12.25 29.56
C SER A 25 -3.69 12.59 28.66
N MET A 26 -2.99 11.56 28.17
CA MET A 26 -1.98 11.79 27.14
C MET A 26 -2.63 12.48 25.93
N PRO A 27 -1.93 13.44 25.30
CA PRO A 27 -2.48 14.14 24.15
C PRO A 27 -2.71 13.14 23.01
N ASP A 28 -3.82 13.32 22.30
CA ASP A 28 -4.08 12.64 21.04
C ASP A 28 -3.11 13.18 19.97
N PRO A 29 -2.28 12.33 19.34
CA PRO A 29 -1.35 12.77 18.31
C PRO A 29 -2.05 13.42 17.13
N ASP A 30 -3.20 12.92 16.68
CA ASP A 30 -3.92 13.45 15.54
C ASP A 30 -4.47 14.86 15.80
N ALA A 31 -4.86 15.17 17.03
CA ALA A 31 -5.27 16.50 17.42
C ALA A 31 -4.16 17.56 17.27
N ILE A 32 -2.89 17.11 17.32
CA ILE A 32 -1.70 17.98 17.21
C ILE A 32 -1.13 17.94 15.79
N LEU A 33 -1.00 16.74 15.19
CA LEU A 33 -0.33 16.55 13.91
C LEU A 33 -1.20 16.88 12.71
N ILE A 34 -2.51 16.67 12.82
CA ILE A 34 -3.49 16.96 11.77
C ILE A 34 -4.28 18.23 12.13
N GLY A 35 -4.75 18.30 13.36
CA GLY A 35 -5.61 19.41 13.82
C GLY A 35 -6.89 19.49 13.01
N ASN A 36 -7.11 20.64 12.35
CA ASN A 36 -8.24 20.89 11.46
C ASN A 36 -7.80 21.08 10.00
N ASP A 37 -6.56 20.77 9.67
CA ASP A 37 -6.05 20.97 8.31
C ASP A 37 -6.65 19.96 7.34
N PRO A 38 -7.06 20.39 6.14
CA PRO A 38 -7.52 19.47 5.11
C PRO A 38 -6.35 18.62 4.59
N GLN A 39 -6.61 17.33 4.39
CA GLN A 39 -5.62 16.37 3.93
C GLN A 39 -5.95 15.88 2.51
N PRO A 40 -4.96 15.75 1.61
CA PRO A 40 -5.12 15.00 0.38
C PRO A 40 -5.58 13.57 0.68
N GLN A 41 -6.44 13.05 -0.19
CA GLN A 41 -7.00 11.72 -0.04
C GLN A 41 -6.30 10.75 -0.97
N VAL A 42 -6.05 9.55 -0.50
CA VAL A 42 -5.43 8.48 -1.29
C VAL A 42 -6.33 7.26 -1.29
N LEU A 43 -6.63 6.72 -2.47
CA LEU A 43 -7.25 5.41 -2.67
C LEU A 43 -6.19 4.47 -3.25
N LEU A 44 -5.83 3.44 -2.49
CA LEU A 44 -4.98 2.36 -2.97
C LEU A 44 -5.84 1.30 -3.66
N LEU A 45 -5.50 0.93 -4.88
CA LEU A 45 -6.18 -0.09 -5.68
C LEU A 45 -5.17 -1.15 -6.12
N GLY A 46 -5.03 -2.19 -5.31
CA GLY A 46 -4.19 -3.35 -5.60
C GLY A 46 -4.78 -4.22 -6.70
N THR A 47 -3.95 -4.68 -7.63
CA THR A 47 -4.33 -5.53 -8.75
C THR A 47 -3.62 -6.88 -8.70
N PHE A 48 -4.12 -7.86 -9.46
CA PHE A 48 -3.51 -9.19 -9.61
C PHE A 48 -2.72 -9.35 -10.92
N HIS A 49 -2.30 -8.25 -11.54
CA HIS A 49 -1.61 -8.21 -12.82
C HIS A 49 -2.36 -8.93 -13.95
N PHE A 50 -3.28 -8.23 -14.61
CA PHE A 50 -4.14 -8.78 -15.68
C PHE A 50 -3.39 -9.44 -16.83
N GLY A 51 -2.12 -9.08 -17.03
CA GLY A 51 -1.25 -9.62 -18.06
C GLY A 51 -0.55 -10.92 -17.67
N TYR A 52 -0.56 -11.31 -16.39
CA TYR A 52 0.16 -12.47 -15.85
C TYR A 52 1.62 -12.52 -16.32
N PRO A 53 2.48 -11.56 -15.93
CA PRO A 53 3.85 -11.49 -16.40
C PRO A 53 4.75 -12.62 -15.84
N ASP A 54 4.22 -13.44 -14.90
CA ASP A 54 4.90 -14.56 -14.25
C ASP A 54 6.23 -14.14 -13.57
N LEU A 55 6.26 -12.93 -13.00
CA LEU A 55 7.42 -12.36 -12.31
C LEU A 55 7.36 -12.55 -10.78
N ASP A 56 6.23 -13.03 -10.27
CA ASP A 56 6.02 -13.29 -8.85
C ASP A 56 6.47 -14.72 -8.47
N ALA A 57 6.74 -14.94 -7.18
CA ALA A 57 7.04 -16.26 -6.66
C ALA A 57 5.89 -17.27 -6.87
N HIS A 58 4.65 -16.79 -6.83
CA HIS A 58 3.46 -17.56 -7.16
C HIS A 58 3.06 -17.29 -8.61
N VAL A 59 3.07 -18.34 -9.42
CA VAL A 59 2.63 -18.30 -10.82
C VAL A 59 1.24 -18.91 -10.92
N THR A 60 0.27 -18.12 -11.38
CA THR A 60 -1.11 -18.59 -11.61
C THR A 60 -1.14 -19.61 -12.74
N ALA A 61 -1.70 -20.80 -12.47
CA ALA A 61 -1.88 -21.85 -13.48
C ALA A 61 -2.70 -21.31 -14.68
N GLU A 62 -2.35 -21.73 -15.90
CA GLU A 62 -2.99 -21.21 -17.12
C GLU A 62 -4.52 -21.36 -17.09
N ASP A 63 -5.02 -22.50 -16.62
CA ASP A 63 -6.45 -22.78 -16.48
C ASP A 63 -7.16 -21.90 -15.44
N ASP A 64 -6.43 -21.28 -14.52
CA ASP A 64 -6.97 -20.41 -13.47
C ASP A 64 -6.84 -18.92 -13.81
N ARG A 65 -6.24 -18.56 -14.96
CA ARG A 65 -6.09 -17.17 -15.43
C ARG A 65 -7.42 -16.57 -15.84
N VAL A 66 -7.67 -15.35 -15.38
CA VAL A 66 -8.85 -14.57 -15.76
C VAL A 66 -8.53 -13.79 -17.04
N ASP A 67 -9.24 -14.06 -18.12
CA ASP A 67 -9.13 -13.23 -19.33
C ASP A 67 -9.92 -11.93 -19.18
N VAL A 68 -9.25 -10.87 -18.73
CA VAL A 68 -9.84 -9.54 -18.53
C VAL A 68 -10.46 -8.98 -19.81
N LEU A 69 -10.01 -9.41 -21.01
CA LEU A 69 -10.56 -8.94 -22.30
C LEU A 69 -11.84 -9.67 -22.71
N SER A 70 -12.25 -10.72 -22.02
CA SER A 70 -13.51 -11.40 -22.33
C SER A 70 -14.70 -10.45 -22.15
N PRO A 71 -15.79 -10.61 -22.97
CA PRO A 71 -16.95 -9.70 -22.88
C PRO A 71 -17.60 -9.62 -21.50
N GLN A 72 -17.57 -10.70 -20.73
CA GLN A 72 -18.06 -10.71 -19.36
C GLN A 72 -17.18 -9.85 -18.46
N ARG A 73 -15.87 -10.08 -18.44
CA ARG A 73 -14.92 -9.34 -17.61
C ARG A 73 -14.85 -7.85 -17.97
N GLN A 74 -15.07 -7.52 -19.25
CA GLN A 74 -15.18 -6.12 -19.68
C GLN A 74 -16.42 -5.41 -19.11
N ARG A 75 -17.55 -6.08 -18.93
CA ARG A 75 -18.72 -5.52 -18.21
C ARG A 75 -18.41 -5.34 -16.73
N GLU A 76 -17.88 -6.38 -16.08
CA GLU A 76 -17.50 -6.35 -14.67
C GLU A 76 -16.43 -5.27 -14.38
N LEU A 77 -15.51 -5.06 -15.32
CA LEU A 77 -14.51 -3.99 -15.22
C LEU A 77 -15.18 -2.60 -15.26
N ASN A 78 -16.20 -2.40 -16.09
CA ASN A 78 -16.95 -1.14 -16.07
C ASN A 78 -17.63 -0.91 -14.71
N GLU A 79 -18.21 -1.94 -14.11
CA GLU A 79 -18.82 -1.87 -12.79
C GLU A 79 -17.79 -1.49 -11.70
N LEU A 80 -16.59 -2.10 -11.74
CA LEU A 80 -15.49 -1.71 -10.86
C LEU A 80 -15.09 -0.25 -11.07
N LEU A 81 -14.93 0.20 -12.33
CA LEU A 81 -14.58 1.58 -12.64
C LEU A 81 -15.67 2.58 -12.20
N ASP A 82 -16.95 2.20 -12.27
CA ASP A 82 -18.07 3.01 -11.76
C ASP A 82 -17.94 3.23 -10.24
N VAL A 83 -17.54 2.20 -9.50
CA VAL A 83 -17.28 2.31 -8.06
C VAL A 83 -16.06 3.19 -7.80
N VAL A 84 -14.93 2.95 -8.48
CA VAL A 84 -13.71 3.75 -8.30
C VAL A 84 -13.93 5.23 -8.62
N LEU A 85 -14.75 5.55 -9.61
CA LEU A 85 -15.08 6.94 -9.96
C LEU A 85 -15.87 7.70 -8.88
N ARG A 86 -16.51 7.01 -7.94
CA ARG A 86 -17.12 7.66 -6.78
C ARG A 86 -16.09 8.31 -5.83
N PHE A 87 -14.84 7.88 -5.94
CA PHE A 87 -13.73 8.55 -5.29
C PHE A 87 -13.43 9.93 -5.92
N GLU A 88 -13.89 10.20 -7.15
CA GLU A 88 -13.65 11.44 -7.91
C GLU A 88 -12.15 11.77 -8.00
N PRO A 89 -11.29 10.85 -8.48
CA PRO A 89 -9.85 11.08 -8.53
C PRO A 89 -9.53 12.27 -9.44
N ASN A 90 -8.62 13.14 -8.99
CA ASN A 90 -8.02 14.18 -9.81
C ASN A 90 -6.54 13.89 -10.16
N LYS A 91 -5.97 12.86 -9.55
CA LYS A 91 -4.65 12.32 -9.88
C LYS A 91 -4.70 10.80 -9.96
N LEU A 92 -4.03 10.25 -10.97
CA LEU A 92 -3.94 8.81 -11.21
C LEU A 92 -2.48 8.39 -11.30
N CYS A 93 -2.07 7.53 -10.38
CA CYS A 93 -0.73 6.95 -10.29
C CYS A 93 -0.77 5.47 -10.71
N VAL A 94 0.20 5.03 -11.50
CA VAL A 94 0.29 3.65 -11.98
C VAL A 94 1.67 3.06 -11.85
N GLU A 95 1.75 1.72 -11.80
CA GLU A 95 2.97 0.93 -11.70
C GLU A 95 3.70 0.86 -13.04
N THR A 96 4.39 1.93 -13.36
CA THR A 96 5.30 1.99 -14.50
C THR A 96 6.33 3.09 -14.31
N GLN A 97 7.39 3.03 -15.10
CA GLN A 97 8.46 4.02 -15.14
C GLN A 97 8.52 4.70 -16.51
N GLY A 98 8.92 5.97 -16.52
CA GLY A 98 9.23 6.71 -17.74
C GLY A 98 8.05 7.44 -18.38
N GLY A 99 8.39 8.32 -19.33
CA GLY A 99 7.46 9.28 -19.94
C GLY A 99 6.65 8.74 -21.14
N TRP A 100 6.76 7.44 -21.48
CA TRP A 100 6.11 6.85 -22.66
C TRP A 100 4.58 6.72 -22.51
N LEU A 101 4.09 6.64 -21.29
CA LEU A 101 2.71 6.33 -20.95
C LEU A 101 1.70 7.30 -21.58
N MET A 102 1.95 8.60 -21.46
CA MET A 102 1.08 9.64 -22.04
C MET A 102 1.16 9.70 -23.57
N HIS A 103 2.26 9.25 -24.16
CA HIS A 103 2.34 9.07 -25.62
C HIS A 103 1.40 7.95 -26.06
N GLU A 104 1.44 6.78 -25.41
CA GLU A 104 0.54 5.67 -25.72
C GLU A 104 -0.93 5.98 -25.47
N TYR A 105 -1.23 6.76 -24.42
CA TYR A 105 -2.59 7.23 -24.18
C TYR A 105 -3.13 8.08 -25.33
N ARG A 106 -2.31 9.01 -25.87
CA ARG A 106 -2.69 9.82 -27.05
C ARG A 106 -2.88 8.97 -28.30
N GLU A 107 -2.04 7.96 -28.52
CA GLU A 107 -2.20 6.99 -29.63
C GLU A 107 -3.51 6.18 -29.48
N TYR A 108 -3.87 5.80 -28.26
CA TYR A 108 -5.15 5.17 -27.98
C TYR A 108 -6.33 6.11 -28.29
N GLN A 109 -6.31 7.34 -27.79
CA GLN A 109 -7.35 8.35 -28.09
C GLN A 109 -7.49 8.64 -29.57
N ALA A 110 -6.38 8.59 -30.32
CA ALA A 110 -6.36 8.76 -31.76
C ALA A 110 -6.86 7.52 -32.54
N GLY A 111 -7.28 6.45 -31.87
CA GLY A 111 -7.72 5.19 -32.47
C GLY A 111 -6.63 4.37 -33.16
N LYS A 112 -5.34 4.71 -32.90
CA LYS A 112 -4.19 4.02 -33.51
C LYS A 112 -3.73 2.82 -32.69
N ARG A 113 -4.23 2.64 -31.48
CA ARG A 113 -3.88 1.57 -30.57
C ARG A 113 -5.10 0.94 -29.94
N THR A 114 -5.11 -0.38 -29.83
CA THR A 114 -6.07 -1.14 -29.00
C THR A 114 -5.49 -1.37 -27.61
N LEU A 115 -6.34 -1.41 -26.58
CA LEU A 115 -5.91 -1.64 -25.22
C LEU A 115 -5.53 -3.11 -24.99
N GLY A 116 -4.29 -3.32 -24.54
CA GLY A 116 -3.82 -4.62 -24.06
C GLY A 116 -4.42 -4.99 -22.68
N ARG A 117 -3.95 -6.13 -22.14
CA ARG A 117 -4.47 -6.64 -20.84
C ARG A 117 -4.03 -5.85 -19.64
N ASN A 118 -2.87 -5.19 -19.69
CA ASN A 118 -2.26 -4.55 -18.51
C ASN A 118 -3.18 -3.52 -17.85
N GLU A 119 -3.03 -3.36 -16.54
CA GLU A 119 -3.86 -2.52 -15.66
C GLU A 119 -3.81 -1.04 -16.05
N PHE A 120 -2.65 -0.54 -16.46
CA PHE A 120 -2.57 0.86 -16.88
C PHE A 120 -3.39 1.14 -18.15
N TYR A 121 -3.65 0.11 -19.00
CA TYR A 121 -4.59 0.23 -20.11
C TYR A 121 -6.03 0.06 -19.65
N GLN A 122 -6.32 -1.06 -18.98
CA GLN A 122 -7.69 -1.47 -18.68
C GLN A 122 -8.33 -0.63 -17.57
N ILE A 123 -7.56 -0.18 -16.60
CA ILE A 123 -8.00 0.70 -15.52
C ILE A 123 -7.55 2.13 -15.82
N GLY A 124 -6.25 2.34 -16.02
CA GLY A 124 -5.65 3.66 -16.13
C GLY A 124 -6.22 4.49 -17.29
N PHE A 125 -6.08 4.07 -18.54
CA PHE A 125 -6.54 4.85 -19.70
C PHE A 125 -8.05 5.08 -19.69
N ARG A 126 -8.81 4.09 -19.23
CA ARG A 126 -10.27 4.22 -19.15
C ARG A 126 -10.71 5.20 -18.07
N LEU A 127 -10.00 5.26 -16.96
CA LEU A 127 -10.25 6.26 -15.92
C LEU A 127 -9.80 7.66 -16.36
N MET A 128 -8.69 7.77 -17.10
CA MET A 128 -8.30 9.04 -17.73
C MET A 128 -9.44 9.64 -18.55
N ASP A 129 -10.04 8.84 -19.46
CA ASP A 129 -11.16 9.28 -20.31
C ASP A 129 -12.40 9.63 -19.48
N ARG A 130 -12.77 8.78 -18.49
CA ARG A 130 -14.03 8.91 -17.75
C ARG A 130 -13.97 10.02 -16.70
N ALA A 131 -12.84 10.18 -16.02
CA ALA A 131 -12.60 11.24 -15.03
C ALA A 131 -12.08 12.54 -15.68
N LYS A 132 -11.82 12.54 -17.00
CA LYS A 132 -11.28 13.68 -17.76
C LYS A 132 -9.98 14.20 -17.17
N LEU A 133 -9.08 13.28 -16.85
CA LEU A 133 -7.77 13.62 -16.31
C LEU A 133 -6.80 14.02 -17.44
N ASP A 134 -5.98 15.02 -17.19
CA ASP A 134 -5.01 15.53 -18.17
C ASP A 134 -3.73 14.68 -18.22
N THR A 135 -3.40 14.00 -17.12
CA THR A 135 -2.18 13.20 -17.01
C THR A 135 -2.35 12.00 -16.10
N MET A 136 -1.52 10.99 -16.35
CA MET A 136 -1.32 9.82 -15.51
C MET A 136 0.15 9.78 -15.08
N TYR A 137 0.38 9.56 -13.79
CA TYR A 137 1.70 9.62 -13.19
C TYR A 137 2.32 8.23 -13.11
N ALA A 138 3.47 8.07 -13.76
CA ALA A 138 4.33 6.89 -13.64
C ALA A 138 5.16 7.05 -12.36
N VAL A 139 4.74 6.41 -11.26
CA VAL A 139 5.35 6.62 -9.93
C VAL A 139 6.16 5.42 -9.43
N ASP A 140 6.28 4.36 -10.23
CA ASP A 140 7.14 3.23 -9.89
C ASP A 140 8.62 3.62 -9.83
N ALA A 141 9.40 2.87 -9.09
CA ALA A 141 10.83 3.09 -8.90
C ALA A 141 11.62 1.77 -8.91
N LEU A 142 12.87 1.84 -9.33
CA LEU A 142 13.81 0.77 -9.11
C LEU A 142 14.21 0.71 -7.63
N PRO A 143 14.46 -0.49 -7.07
CA PRO A 143 14.96 -0.62 -5.72
C PRO A 143 16.38 -0.06 -5.58
N MET A 144 16.75 0.37 -4.36
CA MET A 144 18.07 0.96 -4.07
C MET A 144 19.23 0.06 -4.47
N VAL A 145 19.08 -1.25 -4.38
CA VAL A 145 20.11 -2.22 -4.78
C VAL A 145 20.52 -2.06 -6.24
N MET A 146 19.60 -1.66 -7.12
CA MET A 146 19.93 -1.43 -8.55
C MET A 146 20.86 -0.23 -8.73
N ASP A 147 20.68 0.83 -7.94
CA ASP A 147 21.58 1.99 -7.96
C ASP A 147 22.99 1.58 -7.49
N LEU A 148 23.09 0.72 -6.50
CA LEU A 148 24.36 0.21 -6.01
C LEU A 148 25.08 -0.63 -7.07
N TYR A 149 24.37 -1.51 -7.79
CA TYR A 149 24.94 -2.31 -8.88
C TYR A 149 25.36 -1.48 -10.10
N THR A 150 24.70 -0.36 -10.35
CA THR A 150 24.96 0.49 -11.52
C THR A 150 25.78 1.75 -11.20
N SER A 151 26.14 1.95 -9.92
CA SER A 151 26.93 3.10 -9.50
C SER A 151 28.37 3.03 -10.05
N PRO A 152 29.08 4.17 -10.17
CA PRO A 152 30.52 4.18 -10.50
C PRO A 152 31.38 3.34 -9.55
N ASP A 153 30.93 3.16 -8.30
CA ASP A 153 31.62 2.37 -7.27
C ASP A 153 31.09 0.92 -7.19
N SER A 154 30.33 0.45 -8.19
CA SER A 154 29.69 -0.88 -8.19
C SER A 154 30.67 -2.01 -7.92
N LEU A 155 31.92 -1.96 -8.46
CA LEU A 155 32.95 -2.95 -8.20
C LEU A 155 33.26 -3.13 -6.70
N ARG A 156 33.06 -2.09 -5.89
CA ARG A 156 33.25 -2.13 -4.45
C ARG A 156 32.06 -2.79 -3.73
N TYR A 157 30.85 -2.58 -4.23
CA TYR A 157 29.63 -3.05 -3.58
C TYR A 157 29.19 -4.44 -4.04
N THR A 158 29.43 -4.78 -5.31
CA THR A 158 28.96 -6.04 -5.93
C THR A 158 29.31 -7.29 -5.12
N PRO A 159 30.55 -7.50 -4.64
CA PRO A 159 30.87 -8.74 -3.88
C PRO A 159 30.06 -8.87 -2.59
N TRP A 160 29.78 -7.75 -1.93
CA TRP A 160 28.97 -7.76 -0.72
C TRP A 160 27.48 -7.98 -1.05
N LEU A 161 26.96 -7.29 -2.05
CA LEU A 161 25.57 -7.45 -2.52
C LEU A 161 25.32 -8.91 -2.94
N ASP A 162 26.21 -9.49 -3.75
CA ASP A 162 26.09 -10.88 -4.18
C ASP A 162 26.07 -11.84 -2.99
N SER A 163 26.86 -11.55 -1.94
CA SER A 163 26.85 -12.34 -0.71
C SER A 163 25.52 -12.29 0.05
N LEU A 164 24.79 -11.17 -0.02
CA LEU A 164 23.45 -11.05 0.58
C LEU A 164 22.44 -11.95 -0.14
N TYR A 165 22.51 -12.01 -1.47
CA TYR A 165 21.59 -12.81 -2.30
C TYR A 165 21.96 -14.30 -2.37
N GLN A 166 23.09 -14.72 -1.82
CA GLN A 166 23.47 -16.13 -1.85
C GLN A 166 22.43 -17.01 -1.14
N GLY A 167 21.82 -17.93 -1.88
CA GLY A 167 20.74 -18.80 -1.40
C GLY A 167 19.38 -18.09 -1.28
N TRP A 168 19.25 -16.90 -1.89
CA TRP A 168 17.97 -16.23 -1.98
C TRP A 168 17.07 -16.93 -3.01
N ASP A 169 15.87 -17.24 -2.57
CA ASP A 169 14.79 -17.79 -3.37
C ASP A 169 13.50 -17.08 -2.96
N PHE A 170 12.64 -16.71 -3.91
CA PHE A 170 11.36 -16.08 -3.64
C PHE A 170 10.42 -16.96 -2.83
N GLY A 171 10.62 -18.28 -2.87
CA GLY A 171 9.84 -19.25 -2.13
C GLY A 171 10.40 -19.51 -0.73
N GLY A 172 9.97 -20.61 -0.17
CA GLY A 172 10.44 -21.19 1.08
C GLY A 172 9.83 -22.56 1.24
N GLU A 173 10.61 -23.48 1.84
CA GLU A 173 10.17 -24.85 2.11
C GLU A 173 9.52 -24.99 3.50
N ASP A 174 9.33 -23.86 4.21
CA ASP A 174 8.72 -23.90 5.55
C ASP A 174 7.18 -23.94 5.47
N LYS A 175 6.56 -24.45 6.53
CA LYS A 175 5.11 -24.64 6.64
C LYS A 175 4.30 -23.36 6.38
N ILE A 176 4.83 -22.19 6.65
CA ILE A 176 4.14 -20.92 6.41
C ILE A 176 4.16 -20.58 4.92
N SER A 177 5.32 -20.79 4.26
CA SER A 177 5.45 -20.62 2.80
C SER A 177 4.51 -21.56 2.04
N GLU A 178 4.40 -22.83 2.46
CA GLU A 178 3.42 -23.79 1.91
C GLU A 178 1.97 -23.28 2.04
N ARG A 179 1.62 -22.69 3.19
CA ARG A 179 0.28 -22.11 3.41
C ARG A 179 0.00 -20.89 2.55
N TYR A 180 1.01 -20.03 2.29
CA TYR A 180 0.89 -18.94 1.33
C TYR A 180 0.64 -19.46 -0.08
N SER A 181 1.38 -20.46 -0.52
CA SER A 181 1.17 -21.10 -1.82
C SER A 181 -0.25 -21.68 -1.94
N ALA A 182 -0.74 -22.36 -0.89
CA ALA A 182 -2.09 -22.89 -0.85
C ALA A 182 -3.16 -21.77 -0.89
N TRP A 183 -2.94 -20.67 -0.17
CA TRP A 183 -3.84 -19.52 -0.17
C TRP A 183 -3.91 -18.84 -1.55
N TYR A 184 -2.76 -18.61 -2.19
CA TYR A 184 -2.71 -18.01 -3.53
C TYR A 184 -3.40 -18.92 -4.57
N THR A 185 -3.13 -20.22 -4.54
CA THR A 185 -3.81 -21.19 -5.43
C THR A 185 -5.32 -21.20 -5.22
N ALA A 186 -5.79 -21.15 -3.97
CA ALA A 186 -7.21 -21.08 -3.67
C ALA A 186 -7.84 -19.76 -4.16
N THR A 187 -7.11 -18.65 -4.02
CA THR A 187 -7.52 -17.32 -4.50
C THR A 187 -7.63 -17.30 -6.02
N ASP A 188 -6.68 -17.89 -6.75
CA ASP A 188 -6.74 -17.97 -8.21
C ASP A 188 -7.97 -18.72 -8.69
N LYS A 189 -8.28 -19.87 -8.09
CA LYS A 189 -9.51 -20.62 -8.39
C LYS A 189 -10.76 -19.80 -8.09
N ALA A 190 -10.78 -19.07 -6.97
CA ALA A 190 -11.92 -18.24 -6.58
C ALA A 190 -12.17 -17.09 -7.57
N LYS A 191 -11.12 -16.47 -8.15
CA LYS A 191 -11.23 -15.39 -9.15
C LYS A 191 -12.08 -15.80 -10.37
N LYS A 192 -12.10 -17.08 -10.75
CA LYS A 192 -12.90 -17.57 -11.88
C LYS A 192 -14.40 -17.45 -11.65
N HIS A 193 -14.84 -17.50 -10.41
CA HIS A 193 -16.24 -17.60 -10.01
C HIS A 193 -16.81 -16.32 -9.39
N ASN A 194 -15.96 -15.32 -9.16
CA ASN A 194 -16.34 -14.03 -8.59
C ASN A 194 -16.26 -12.93 -9.66
N THR A 195 -17.06 -11.89 -9.52
CA THR A 195 -16.97 -10.68 -10.36
C THR A 195 -15.67 -9.92 -10.07
N LEU A 196 -15.21 -9.07 -10.99
CA LEU A 196 -14.03 -8.25 -10.75
C LEU A 196 -14.20 -7.35 -9.52
N LEU A 197 -15.40 -6.79 -9.28
CA LEU A 197 -15.64 -5.97 -8.09
C LEU A 197 -15.46 -6.79 -6.79
N GLU A 198 -16.00 -8.00 -6.72
CA GLU A 198 -15.82 -8.89 -5.55
C GLU A 198 -14.36 -9.28 -5.36
N ILE A 199 -13.63 -9.58 -6.44
CA ILE A 199 -12.20 -9.88 -6.41
C ILE A 199 -11.42 -8.69 -5.84
N PHE A 200 -11.66 -7.49 -6.36
CA PHE A 200 -10.96 -6.28 -5.92
C PHE A 200 -11.29 -5.91 -4.47
N LEU A 201 -12.54 -6.07 -4.04
CA LEU A 201 -12.92 -5.87 -2.65
C LEU A 201 -12.20 -6.82 -1.69
N ALA A 202 -12.14 -8.11 -2.05
CA ALA A 202 -11.46 -9.10 -1.23
C ALA A 202 -9.93 -8.89 -1.21
N MET A 203 -9.32 -8.51 -2.34
CA MET A 203 -7.88 -8.26 -2.45
C MET A 203 -7.43 -7.00 -1.72
N ASN A 204 -8.28 -5.97 -1.69
CA ASN A 204 -7.99 -4.68 -1.09
C ASN A 204 -8.61 -4.55 0.33
N ASP A 205 -9.01 -5.66 0.94
CA ASP A 205 -9.35 -5.70 2.35
C ASP A 205 -8.09 -5.57 3.21
N ASP A 206 -8.15 -4.76 4.26
CA ASP A 206 -7.00 -4.45 5.12
C ASP A 206 -6.30 -5.71 5.64
N HIS A 207 -7.10 -6.69 6.10
CA HIS A 207 -6.55 -7.94 6.61
C HIS A 207 -5.88 -8.76 5.51
N ALA A 208 -6.45 -8.78 4.30
CA ALA A 208 -5.85 -9.47 3.15
C ALA A 208 -4.54 -8.81 2.73
N LEU A 209 -4.46 -7.48 2.70
CA LEU A 209 -3.24 -6.72 2.39
C LEU A 209 -2.14 -6.97 3.44
N ASP A 210 -2.46 -6.93 4.73
CA ASP A 210 -1.52 -7.20 5.81
C ASP A 210 -1.00 -8.65 5.74
N ARG A 211 -1.88 -9.63 5.47
CA ARG A 211 -1.47 -11.02 5.26
C ARG A 211 -0.65 -11.21 3.99
N GLY A 212 -1.00 -10.53 2.90
CA GLY A 212 -0.21 -10.53 1.66
C GLY A 212 1.22 -10.05 1.89
N TYR A 213 1.39 -8.95 2.62
CA TYR A 213 2.73 -8.47 3.00
C TYR A 213 3.48 -9.50 3.87
N GLY A 214 2.80 -10.22 4.75
CA GLY A 214 3.38 -11.26 5.59
C GLY A 214 4.10 -12.38 4.81
N ALA A 215 3.80 -12.58 3.52
CA ALA A 215 4.53 -13.55 2.68
C ALA A 215 6.01 -13.17 2.53
N TYR A 216 6.32 -11.89 2.40
CA TYR A 216 7.68 -11.36 2.29
C TYR A 216 8.52 -11.49 3.57
N LEU A 217 7.90 -11.82 4.70
CA LEU A 217 8.55 -12.02 6.00
C LEU A 217 8.84 -13.49 6.30
N ASN A 218 8.70 -14.36 5.31
CA ASN A 218 8.95 -15.80 5.38
C ASN A 218 9.93 -16.23 4.29
N GLY A 219 10.20 -17.53 4.20
CA GLY A 219 11.13 -18.06 3.19
C GLY A 219 12.50 -17.38 3.27
N TYR A 220 12.92 -16.74 2.19
CA TYR A 220 14.23 -16.08 2.07
C TYR A 220 14.49 -15.01 3.15
N PHE A 221 13.46 -14.40 3.71
CA PHE A 221 13.62 -13.43 4.79
C PHE A 221 14.36 -14.00 6.00
N LYS A 222 14.29 -15.33 6.19
CA LYS A 222 14.92 -16.06 7.29
C LYS A 222 16.34 -16.53 6.98
N LEU A 223 16.98 -16.05 5.90
CA LEU A 223 18.38 -16.37 5.59
C LEU A 223 19.31 -16.00 6.76
N PRO A 224 20.32 -16.83 7.08
CA PRO A 224 21.23 -16.62 8.22
C PRO A 224 21.95 -15.26 8.19
N GLY A 225 22.31 -14.73 9.35
CA GLY A 225 23.11 -13.51 9.49
C GLY A 225 22.36 -12.24 9.07
N HIS A 226 21.04 -12.21 9.22
CA HIS A 226 20.16 -11.10 8.83
C HIS A 226 20.06 -10.82 7.32
N ARG A 227 20.74 -11.62 6.48
CA ARG A 227 20.84 -11.38 5.02
C ARG A 227 19.47 -11.25 4.35
N GLY A 228 18.50 -12.07 4.73
CA GLY A 228 17.14 -11.98 4.17
C GLY A 228 16.45 -10.68 4.50
N ALA A 229 16.60 -10.18 5.73
CA ALA A 229 16.07 -8.88 6.15
C ALA A 229 16.77 -7.74 5.40
N ASP A 230 18.10 -7.80 5.23
CA ASP A 230 18.88 -6.81 4.49
C ASP A 230 18.49 -6.79 3.00
N VAL A 231 18.33 -7.96 2.36
CA VAL A 231 17.82 -8.08 0.99
C VAL A 231 16.43 -7.45 0.90
N HIS A 232 15.52 -7.76 1.83
CA HIS A 232 14.18 -7.20 1.84
C HIS A 232 14.20 -5.67 1.95
N ALA A 233 15.05 -5.12 2.83
CA ALA A 233 15.21 -3.68 3.00
C ALA A 233 15.75 -2.99 1.75
N LEU A 234 16.82 -3.53 1.15
CA LEU A 234 17.50 -2.97 -0.03
C LEU A 234 16.70 -3.11 -1.31
N HIS A 235 15.88 -4.16 -1.44
CA HIS A 235 15.12 -4.46 -2.65
C HIS A 235 13.68 -3.98 -2.51
N TRP A 236 12.86 -4.72 -1.75
CA TRP A 236 11.42 -4.52 -1.76
C TRP A 236 10.97 -3.29 -0.97
N TYR A 237 11.49 -3.14 0.24
CA TYR A 237 11.08 -2.02 1.10
C TYR A 237 11.55 -0.68 0.53
N SER A 238 12.79 -0.60 0.04
CA SER A 238 13.33 0.62 -0.58
C SER A 238 12.56 1.04 -1.83
N ARG A 239 12.11 0.07 -2.68
CA ARG A 239 11.26 0.35 -3.83
C ARG A 239 9.94 1.00 -3.40
N ASN A 240 9.28 0.45 -2.39
CA ASN A 240 8.02 0.99 -1.89
C ASN A 240 8.17 2.38 -1.24
N LEU A 241 9.26 2.63 -0.51
CA LEU A 241 9.57 3.97 0.00
C LEU A 241 9.76 4.99 -1.14
N ARG A 242 10.40 4.60 -2.22
CA ARG A 242 10.60 5.45 -3.40
C ARG A 242 9.28 5.71 -4.13
N ILE A 243 8.42 4.70 -4.27
CA ILE A 243 7.07 4.87 -4.82
C ILE A 243 6.28 5.86 -3.97
N PHE A 244 6.28 5.69 -2.65
CA PHE A 244 5.62 6.62 -1.72
C PHE A 244 6.17 8.04 -1.88
N ARG A 245 7.50 8.21 -1.96
CA ARG A 245 8.14 9.51 -2.18
C ARG A 245 7.75 10.14 -3.52
N ASN A 246 7.67 9.35 -4.59
CA ASN A 246 7.19 9.83 -5.90
C ASN A 246 5.74 10.31 -5.84
N ILE A 247 4.88 9.65 -5.03
CA ILE A 247 3.50 10.10 -4.82
C ILE A 247 3.48 11.40 -4.01
N GLN A 248 4.34 11.54 -2.99
CA GLN A 248 4.49 12.82 -2.28
C GLN A 248 4.90 13.96 -3.23
N ASP A 249 5.82 13.71 -4.19
CA ASP A 249 6.29 14.73 -5.13
C ASP A 249 5.20 15.28 -6.06
N ILE A 250 4.20 14.45 -6.38
CA ILE A 250 3.07 14.87 -7.23
C ILE A 250 1.90 15.41 -6.40
N THR A 251 1.93 15.29 -5.07
CA THR A 251 0.91 15.84 -4.18
C THR A 251 1.15 17.33 -4.02
N THR A 252 0.22 18.15 -4.49
CA THR A 252 0.40 19.61 -4.59
C THR A 252 -0.70 20.43 -3.93
N SER A 253 -1.78 19.78 -3.50
CA SER A 253 -2.93 20.43 -2.87
C SER A 253 -3.55 19.53 -1.80
N PRO A 254 -4.10 20.11 -0.74
CA PRO A 254 -4.93 19.36 0.21
C PRO A 254 -6.23 18.81 -0.43
N ASP A 255 -6.63 19.32 -1.58
CA ASP A 255 -7.79 18.85 -2.33
C ASP A 255 -7.44 17.71 -3.31
N ASP A 256 -6.19 17.24 -3.32
CA ASP A 256 -5.78 16.12 -4.16
C ASP A 256 -6.51 14.83 -3.75
N ARG A 257 -7.04 14.15 -4.76
CA ARG A 257 -7.70 12.84 -4.66
C ARG A 257 -6.93 11.87 -5.55
N ILE A 258 -5.98 11.17 -4.93
CA ILE A 258 -4.95 10.41 -5.60
C ILE A 258 -5.36 8.94 -5.66
N LEU A 259 -5.62 8.42 -6.84
CA LEU A 259 -5.82 6.99 -7.08
C LEU A 259 -4.47 6.36 -7.43
N VAL A 260 -4.09 5.31 -6.70
CA VAL A 260 -2.85 4.56 -6.88
C VAL A 260 -3.19 3.13 -7.33
N VAL A 261 -2.83 2.77 -8.56
CA VAL A 261 -3.09 1.45 -9.17
C VAL A 261 -1.78 0.68 -9.33
N PHE A 262 -1.58 -0.33 -8.51
CA PHE A 262 -0.35 -1.14 -8.44
C PHE A 262 -0.68 -2.61 -8.18
N GLY A 263 0.28 -3.50 -8.41
CA GLY A 263 0.18 -4.88 -7.95
C GLY A 263 -0.08 -4.96 -6.45
N ALA A 264 -0.97 -5.87 -6.03
CA ALA A 264 -1.40 -6.01 -4.64
C ALA A 264 -0.26 -6.26 -3.65
N GLY A 265 0.88 -6.82 -4.12
CA GLY A 265 2.07 -7.02 -3.31
C GLY A 265 2.66 -5.73 -2.70
N HIS A 266 2.46 -4.58 -3.36
CA HIS A 266 2.90 -3.28 -2.87
C HIS A 266 2.01 -2.70 -1.77
N MET A 267 0.72 -3.07 -1.78
CA MET A 267 -0.32 -2.36 -1.02
C MET A 267 -0.16 -2.45 0.49
N GLY A 268 0.36 -3.57 1.01
CA GLY A 268 0.59 -3.69 2.46
C GLY A 268 1.59 -2.66 3.01
N ILE A 269 2.68 -2.40 2.27
CA ILE A 269 3.65 -1.37 2.66
C ILE A 269 3.10 0.02 2.40
N LEU A 270 2.53 0.28 1.22
CA LEU A 270 1.98 1.60 0.89
C LEU A 270 0.86 2.00 1.85
N LYS A 271 -0.04 1.08 2.19
CA LYS A 271 -1.08 1.30 3.21
C LYS A 271 -0.46 1.76 4.53
N HIS A 272 0.52 1.00 5.04
CA HIS A 272 1.21 1.35 6.28
C HIS A 272 1.85 2.74 6.22
N LEU A 273 2.49 3.10 5.11
CA LEU A 273 3.12 4.41 4.94
C LEU A 273 2.10 5.54 4.94
N PHE A 274 0.99 5.40 4.21
CA PHE A 274 -0.07 6.41 4.15
C PHE A 274 -0.86 6.52 5.46
N GLU A 275 -1.09 5.43 6.19
CA GLU A 275 -1.71 5.45 7.52
C GLU A 275 -0.80 6.09 8.58
N SER A 276 0.52 6.00 8.40
CA SER A 276 1.50 6.57 9.32
C SER A 276 1.81 8.05 9.07
N ASP A 277 1.56 8.55 7.86
CA ASP A 277 1.83 9.94 7.48
C ASP A 277 0.59 10.82 7.74
N PRO A 278 0.63 11.72 8.74
CA PRO A 278 -0.50 12.61 9.05
C PRO A 278 -0.79 13.61 7.94
N GLY A 279 0.04 13.68 6.89
CA GLY A 279 -0.19 14.50 5.71
C GLY A 279 -1.23 13.92 4.74
N TYR A 280 -1.75 12.71 4.97
CA TYR A 280 -2.69 12.04 4.06
C TYR A 280 -3.87 11.42 4.79
N ARG A 281 -4.98 11.28 4.07
CA ARG A 281 -6.14 10.48 4.49
C ARG A 281 -6.34 9.30 3.54
N LEU A 282 -6.15 8.09 4.05
CA LEU A 282 -6.44 6.87 3.29
C LEU A 282 -7.96 6.65 3.17
N VAL A 283 -8.41 6.30 1.96
CA VAL A 283 -9.78 5.92 1.64
C VAL A 283 -9.77 4.47 1.16
N HIS A 284 -10.71 3.65 1.62
CA HIS A 284 -10.79 2.25 1.23
C HIS A 284 -11.81 2.03 0.13
N LEU A 285 -11.54 1.09 -0.79
CA LEU A 285 -12.45 0.74 -1.88
C LEU A 285 -13.86 0.38 -1.37
N ARG A 286 -13.94 -0.33 -0.23
CA ARG A 286 -15.22 -0.72 0.40
C ARG A 286 -16.10 0.46 0.81
N ASP A 287 -15.50 1.62 1.10
CA ASP A 287 -16.25 2.82 1.52
C ASP A 287 -16.99 3.46 0.34
N LEU A 288 -16.63 3.10 -0.89
CA LEU A 288 -17.22 3.61 -2.11
C LEU A 288 -18.46 2.80 -2.55
N ILE A 289 -18.79 1.70 -1.90
CA ILE A 289 -19.92 0.82 -2.30
C ILE A 289 -21.25 1.31 -1.75
N ARG A 290 -21.24 2.25 -0.82
CA ARG A 290 -22.44 2.77 -0.13
C ARG A 290 -23.37 3.57 -1.03
#